data_2fb85cf60312ff93c4d6ac0bc89fc915
#
_entry.id   2fb85cf60312ff93c4d6ac0bc89fc915
#
_cell.length_a   1.000
_cell.length_b   1.000
_cell.length_c   1.000
_cell.angle_alpha   90.00
_cell.angle_beta   90.00
_cell.angle_gamma   90.00
#
_symmetry.space_group_name_H-M   'P 1'
#
loop_
_entity.id
_entity.type
_entity.pdbx_description
1 polymer ?
#
loop_
_entity_poly.entity_id
_entity_poly.type
_entity_poly.pdbx_seq_one_letter_code
_entity_poly.pdbx_strand_id
1 'polypeptide(L)'
;MRKVNLNEIKEENWQSPGGKYAASFRGISEALGREPSSLDLSKRHPFDLEWNRVPPGKRAFPYHAHSAQWELYLVVSGKGSVRHKNGMTEVVPGDAFIFGPDQPHQLINSGHEDLIYYVIADNPIGESCYYPDSGKWKMNKSSAADRVVVKGKETDYLDGEE
;
A
#
# COMPACT_ATOMS: atom_id res chain seq x y z
N MET A 1 -18.64 -20.54 7.32
CA MET A 1 -17.23 -20.26 6.97
C MET A 1 -17.23 -19.55 5.61
N ARG A 2 -16.54 -18.42 5.48
CA ARG A 2 -16.27 -17.80 4.17
C ARG A 2 -14.99 -18.40 3.61
N LYS A 3 -14.97 -18.69 2.31
CA LYS A 3 -13.82 -19.28 1.60
C LYS A 3 -13.74 -18.69 0.20
N VAL A 4 -12.55 -18.36 -0.24
CA VAL A 4 -12.25 -17.96 -1.62
C VAL A 4 -11.03 -18.73 -2.11
N ASN A 5 -10.91 -18.87 -3.43
CA ASN A 5 -9.69 -19.34 -4.08
C ASN A 5 -9.06 -18.14 -4.79
N LEU A 6 -7.75 -17.93 -4.61
CA LEU A 6 -7.03 -16.81 -5.22
C LEU A 6 -7.24 -16.74 -6.74
N ASN A 7 -7.26 -17.89 -7.41
CA ASN A 7 -7.42 -17.96 -8.86
C ASN A 7 -8.83 -17.58 -9.35
N GLU A 8 -9.81 -17.55 -8.46
CA GLU A 8 -11.20 -17.16 -8.74
C GLU A 8 -11.44 -15.66 -8.47
N ILE A 9 -10.51 -14.99 -7.78
CA ILE A 9 -10.59 -13.55 -7.53
C ILE A 9 -10.18 -12.80 -8.79
N LYS A 10 -11.05 -11.89 -9.23
CA LYS A 10 -10.75 -11.03 -10.38
C LYS A 10 -9.48 -10.24 -10.14
N GLU A 11 -8.58 -10.28 -11.10
CA GLU A 11 -7.37 -9.47 -11.09
C GLU A 11 -7.67 -8.05 -11.59
N GLU A 12 -7.33 -7.06 -10.79
CA GLU A 12 -7.46 -5.66 -11.13
C GLU A 12 -6.10 -5.12 -11.57
N ASN A 13 -6.07 -4.49 -12.74
CA ASN A 13 -4.84 -3.95 -13.31
C ASN A 13 -4.83 -2.43 -13.18
N TRP A 14 -3.70 -1.89 -12.78
CA TRP A 14 -3.49 -0.46 -12.66
C TRP A 14 -2.15 -0.03 -13.27
N GLN A 15 -2.16 1.13 -13.92
CA GLN A 15 -0.95 1.75 -14.45
C GLN A 15 -1.07 3.27 -14.39
N SER A 16 0.02 3.93 -13.98
CA SER A 16 0.11 5.39 -14.03
C SER A 16 0.23 5.90 -15.46
N PRO A 17 -0.22 7.13 -15.78
CA PRO A 17 -0.16 7.69 -17.13
C PRO A 17 1.26 7.67 -17.74
N GLY A 18 2.29 7.90 -16.95
CA GLY A 18 3.70 7.84 -17.38
C GLY A 18 4.31 6.44 -17.36
N GLY A 19 3.54 5.39 -17.03
CA GLY A 19 3.99 4.00 -17.02
C GLY A 19 5.07 3.64 -15.99
N LYS A 20 5.45 4.55 -15.11
CA LYS A 20 6.44 4.30 -14.05
C LYS A 20 5.92 3.31 -13.00
N TYR A 21 4.64 3.43 -12.68
CA TYR A 21 3.95 2.57 -11.74
C TYR A 21 3.00 1.67 -12.50
N ALA A 22 3.05 0.38 -12.22
CA ALA A 22 2.10 -0.59 -12.74
C ALA A 22 2.07 -1.82 -11.83
N ALA A 23 0.90 -2.32 -11.55
CA ALA A 23 0.69 -3.55 -10.78
C ALA A 23 -0.67 -4.16 -11.08
N SER A 24 -0.81 -5.42 -10.72
CA SER A 24 -2.09 -6.13 -10.68
C SER A 24 -2.35 -6.58 -9.26
N PHE A 25 -3.61 -6.56 -8.86
CA PHE A 25 -4.04 -6.80 -7.50
C PHE A 25 -5.16 -7.83 -7.44
N ARG A 26 -5.21 -8.63 -6.37
CA ARG A 26 -6.36 -9.45 -6.00
C ARG A 26 -6.64 -9.26 -4.52
N GLY A 27 -7.72 -8.56 -4.19
CA GLY A 27 -8.15 -8.25 -2.83
C GLY A 27 -8.76 -9.47 -2.15
N ILE A 28 -7.97 -10.25 -1.43
CA ILE A 28 -8.43 -11.48 -0.76
C ILE A 28 -9.38 -11.13 0.38
N SER A 29 -9.04 -10.13 1.18
CA SER A 29 -9.90 -9.69 2.28
C SER A 29 -11.23 -9.14 1.79
N GLU A 30 -11.25 -8.42 0.67
CA GLU A 30 -12.47 -7.92 0.04
C GLU A 30 -13.34 -9.05 -0.48
N ALA A 31 -12.74 -10.04 -1.16
CA ALA A 31 -13.45 -11.24 -1.60
C ALA A 31 -14.02 -12.05 -0.43
N LEU A 32 -13.43 -11.95 0.76
CA LEU A 32 -13.94 -12.52 2.01
C LEU A 32 -14.96 -11.62 2.72
N GLY A 33 -15.30 -10.47 2.14
CA GLY A 33 -16.38 -9.59 2.61
C GLY A 33 -15.91 -8.40 3.46
N ARG A 34 -14.61 -8.03 3.38
CA ARG A 34 -14.15 -6.76 3.91
C ARG A 34 -14.76 -5.61 3.09
N GLU A 35 -15.30 -4.60 3.75
CA GLU A 35 -15.70 -3.34 3.12
C GLU A 35 -14.60 -2.29 3.35
N PRO A 36 -13.86 -1.88 2.29
CA PRO A 36 -12.84 -0.84 2.43
C PRO A 36 -13.42 0.45 2.99
N SER A 37 -12.66 1.10 3.87
CA SER A 37 -13.05 2.37 4.51
C SER A 37 -14.33 2.34 5.35
N SER A 38 -14.90 1.19 5.63
CA SER A 38 -16.07 1.07 6.52
C SER A 38 -15.69 1.46 7.95
N LEU A 39 -16.55 2.21 8.61
CA LEU A 39 -16.47 2.50 10.05
C LEU A 39 -17.13 1.41 10.90
N ASP A 40 -17.89 0.51 10.28
CA ASP A 40 -18.46 -0.67 10.93
C ASP A 40 -17.36 -1.73 11.12
N LEU A 41 -16.92 -1.92 12.36
CA LEU A 41 -15.84 -2.84 12.70
C LEU A 41 -16.16 -4.30 12.35
N SER A 42 -17.45 -4.67 12.27
CA SER A 42 -17.85 -6.02 11.85
C SER A 42 -17.59 -6.29 10.36
N LYS A 43 -17.49 -5.24 9.56
CA LYS A 43 -17.30 -5.26 8.12
C LYS A 43 -15.87 -4.88 7.70
N ARG A 44 -15.19 -4.11 8.55
CA ARG A 44 -13.88 -3.57 8.26
C ARG A 44 -12.79 -4.64 8.20
N HIS A 45 -12.89 -5.71 8.98
CA HIS A 45 -11.84 -6.64 9.33
C HIS A 45 -10.60 -5.94 9.96
N PRO A 46 -9.89 -6.54 10.93
CA PRO A 46 -8.73 -5.92 11.58
C PRO A 46 -7.48 -5.92 10.70
N PHE A 47 -7.49 -6.66 9.60
CA PHE A 47 -6.39 -6.76 8.64
C PHE A 47 -6.92 -6.76 7.22
N ASP A 48 -6.05 -6.43 6.29
CA ASP A 48 -6.21 -6.55 4.85
C ASP A 48 -5.16 -7.50 4.29
N LEU A 49 -5.56 -8.42 3.43
CA LEU A 49 -4.67 -9.33 2.73
C LEU A 49 -4.90 -9.17 1.23
N GLU A 50 -3.83 -8.80 0.54
CA GLU A 50 -3.84 -8.61 -0.90
C GLU A 50 -2.69 -9.38 -1.56
N TRP A 51 -2.97 -9.98 -2.71
CA TRP A 51 -1.96 -10.52 -3.61
C TRP A 51 -1.61 -9.45 -4.65
N ASN A 52 -0.32 -9.27 -4.88
CA ASN A 52 0.20 -8.26 -5.78
C ASN A 52 1.14 -8.89 -6.81
N ARG A 53 1.08 -8.37 -8.05
CA ARG A 53 1.98 -8.71 -9.13
C ARG A 53 2.49 -7.43 -9.79
N VAL A 54 3.80 -7.27 -9.81
CA VAL A 54 4.47 -6.08 -10.37
C VAL A 54 5.33 -6.49 -11.55
N PRO A 55 5.10 -5.97 -12.76
CA PRO A 55 5.91 -6.29 -13.94
C PRO A 55 7.36 -5.82 -13.81
N PRO A 56 8.29 -6.38 -14.60
CA PRO A 56 9.71 -5.98 -14.61
C PRO A 56 9.92 -4.47 -14.77
N GLY A 57 10.80 -3.91 -13.96
CA GLY A 57 11.15 -2.49 -13.95
C GLY A 57 10.09 -1.56 -13.37
N LYS A 58 8.94 -2.09 -12.94
CA LYS A 58 7.85 -1.29 -12.37
C LYS A 58 7.87 -1.26 -10.86
N ARG A 59 6.99 -0.41 -10.31
CA ARG A 59 6.71 -0.24 -8.89
C ARG A 59 5.20 -0.28 -8.71
N ALA A 60 4.73 -0.91 -7.63
CA ALA A 60 3.30 -0.90 -7.33
C ALA A 60 2.84 0.51 -6.94
N PHE A 61 3.57 1.15 -6.05
CA PHE A 61 3.20 2.45 -5.47
C PHE A 61 4.39 3.42 -5.41
N PRO A 62 4.15 4.75 -5.24
CA PRO A 62 5.19 5.71 -4.89
C PRO A 62 5.87 5.36 -3.56
N TYR A 63 7.07 5.89 -3.33
CA TYR A 63 7.74 5.87 -2.03
C TYR A 63 6.88 6.61 -1.02
N HIS A 64 6.45 5.94 0.04
CA HIS A 64 5.47 6.47 0.99
C HIS A 64 5.66 5.91 2.40
N ALA A 65 5.10 6.61 3.36
CA ALA A 65 5.00 6.20 4.75
C ALA A 65 3.55 6.32 5.22
N HIS A 66 3.12 5.40 6.06
CA HIS A 66 1.83 5.39 6.72
C HIS A 66 1.90 6.08 8.08
N SER A 67 0.87 6.83 8.46
CA SER A 67 0.83 7.50 9.78
C SER A 67 0.51 6.54 10.93
N ALA A 68 -0.23 5.47 10.65
CA ALA A 68 -0.69 4.52 11.68
C ALA A 68 -0.64 3.06 11.22
N GLN A 69 -0.70 2.77 9.92
CA GLN A 69 -0.80 1.43 9.37
C GLN A 69 0.53 0.68 9.44
N TRP A 70 0.45 -0.61 9.75
CA TRP A 70 1.52 -1.59 9.59
C TRP A 70 1.30 -2.39 8.31
N GLU A 71 2.37 -2.67 7.58
CA GLU A 71 2.36 -3.50 6.39
C GLU A 71 3.42 -4.59 6.47
N LEU A 72 2.98 -5.84 6.40
CA LEU A 72 3.83 -7.03 6.29
C LEU A 72 3.81 -7.52 4.85
N TYR A 73 4.97 -7.75 4.28
CA TYR A 73 5.18 -8.27 2.94
C TYR A 73 5.75 -9.68 2.98
N LEU A 74 5.31 -10.55 2.06
CA LEU A 74 5.87 -11.87 1.85
C LEU A 74 6.08 -12.09 0.35
N VAL A 75 7.32 -12.20 -0.08
CA VAL A 75 7.68 -12.44 -1.48
C VAL A 75 7.43 -13.91 -1.84
N VAL A 76 6.71 -14.14 -2.93
CA VAL A 76 6.33 -15.47 -3.41
C VAL A 76 7.15 -15.87 -4.64
N SER A 77 7.37 -14.94 -5.56
CA SER A 77 8.04 -15.22 -6.85
C SER A 77 8.71 -13.97 -7.40
N GLY A 78 9.71 -14.13 -8.23
CA GLY A 78 10.47 -13.05 -8.82
C GLY A 78 11.53 -12.48 -7.88
N LYS A 79 12.20 -11.41 -8.32
CA LYS A 79 13.21 -10.67 -7.54
C LYS A 79 12.85 -9.20 -7.52
N GLY A 80 13.09 -8.57 -6.38
CA GLY A 80 12.82 -7.15 -6.22
C GLY A 80 13.85 -6.43 -5.37
N SER A 81 13.62 -5.15 -5.19
CA SER A 81 14.36 -4.31 -4.25
C SER A 81 13.38 -3.48 -3.46
N VAL A 82 13.61 -3.40 -2.17
CA VAL A 82 12.86 -2.54 -1.26
C VAL A 82 13.68 -1.29 -0.98
N ARG A 83 13.14 -0.14 -1.38
CA ARG A 83 13.66 1.17 -0.97
C ARG A 83 13.12 1.51 0.41
N HIS A 84 13.98 1.88 1.33
CA HIS A 84 13.64 2.30 2.68
C HIS A 84 14.55 3.44 3.14
N LYS A 85 14.33 3.94 4.36
CA LYS A 85 15.07 5.10 4.90
C LYS A 85 16.60 4.94 4.84
N ASN A 86 17.11 3.73 5.01
CA ASN A 86 18.55 3.46 5.08
C ASN A 86 19.14 2.97 3.75
N GLY A 87 18.38 3.03 2.64
CA GLY A 87 18.87 2.64 1.32
C GLY A 87 17.98 1.64 0.59
N MET A 88 18.61 0.65 -0.04
CA MET A 88 17.94 -0.39 -0.84
C MET A 88 18.35 -1.77 -0.30
N THR A 89 17.39 -2.67 -0.22
CA THR A 89 17.60 -4.07 0.14
C THR A 89 17.01 -4.96 -0.95
N GLU A 90 17.77 -5.91 -1.47
CA GLU A 90 17.27 -6.92 -2.40
C GLU A 90 16.36 -7.91 -1.66
N VAL A 91 15.31 -8.37 -2.36
CA VAL A 91 14.37 -9.36 -1.85
C VAL A 91 14.13 -10.46 -2.87
N VAL A 92 14.00 -11.69 -2.38
CA VAL A 92 13.82 -12.91 -3.16
C VAL A 92 12.67 -13.74 -2.58
N PRO A 93 12.18 -14.78 -3.30
CA PRO A 93 11.11 -15.62 -2.79
C PRO A 93 11.43 -16.22 -1.40
N GLY A 94 10.44 -16.12 -0.50
CA GLY A 94 10.56 -16.53 0.89
C GLY A 94 10.92 -15.40 1.87
N ASP A 95 11.40 -14.25 1.37
CA ASP A 95 11.66 -13.12 2.24
C ASP A 95 10.36 -12.51 2.75
N ALA A 96 10.35 -12.21 4.04
CA ALA A 96 9.31 -11.44 4.69
C ALA A 96 9.90 -10.21 5.39
N PHE A 97 9.22 -9.09 5.29
CA PHE A 97 9.64 -7.84 5.90
C PHE A 97 8.41 -7.00 6.29
N ILE A 98 8.60 -6.08 7.24
CA ILE A 98 7.51 -5.29 7.80
C ILE A 98 7.90 -3.83 7.89
N PHE A 99 6.93 -2.96 7.66
CA PHE A 99 7.03 -1.52 7.90
C PHE A 99 5.93 -1.09 8.86
N GLY A 100 6.34 -0.38 9.89
CA GLY A 100 5.42 0.27 10.82
C GLY A 100 5.14 1.73 10.44
N PRO A 101 4.36 2.43 11.27
CA PRO A 101 4.13 3.86 11.11
C PRO A 101 5.43 4.65 10.94
N ASP A 102 5.37 5.70 10.11
CA ASP A 102 6.48 6.61 9.80
C ASP A 102 7.73 5.95 9.18
N GLN A 103 7.61 4.73 8.68
CA GLN A 103 8.67 4.02 7.98
C GLN A 103 8.47 4.08 6.47
N PRO A 104 9.12 5.02 5.75
CA PRO A 104 8.93 5.16 4.32
C PRO A 104 9.53 3.98 3.56
N HIS A 105 8.76 3.47 2.60
CA HIS A 105 9.13 2.30 1.81
C HIS A 105 8.55 2.31 0.40
N GLN A 106 9.16 1.51 -0.48
CA GLN A 106 8.69 1.26 -1.84
C GLN A 106 9.25 -0.07 -2.34
N LEU A 107 8.38 -0.95 -2.81
CA LEU A 107 8.79 -2.17 -3.48
C LEU A 107 8.94 -1.93 -5.00
N ILE A 108 10.05 -2.39 -5.55
CA ILE A 108 10.46 -2.21 -6.95
C ILE A 108 10.75 -3.60 -7.52
N ASN A 109 10.15 -3.94 -8.65
CA ASN A 109 10.59 -5.11 -9.38
C ASN A 109 11.90 -4.77 -10.12
N SER A 110 13.03 -5.23 -9.60
CA SER A 110 14.36 -5.09 -10.19
C SER A 110 14.80 -6.33 -10.99
N GLY A 111 13.93 -7.34 -11.07
CA GLY A 111 14.15 -8.57 -11.83
C GLY A 111 13.67 -8.50 -13.28
N HIS A 112 13.69 -9.66 -13.94
CA HIS A 112 13.29 -9.84 -15.34
C HIS A 112 11.93 -10.56 -15.50
N GLU A 113 11.37 -11.05 -14.39
CA GLU A 113 10.09 -11.72 -14.29
C GLU A 113 9.16 -10.91 -13.36
N ASP A 114 7.88 -11.24 -13.37
CA ASP A 114 6.93 -10.61 -12.45
C ASP A 114 7.33 -10.86 -10.99
N LEU A 115 7.36 -9.79 -10.20
CA LEU A 115 7.52 -9.87 -8.77
C LEU A 115 6.14 -10.07 -8.14
N ILE A 116 5.96 -11.20 -7.47
CA ILE A 116 4.71 -11.59 -6.82
C ILE A 116 4.92 -11.62 -5.31
N TYR A 117 4.03 -10.97 -4.59
CA TYR A 117 4.06 -10.93 -3.13
C TYR A 117 2.66 -10.79 -2.54
N TYR A 118 2.54 -11.16 -1.28
CA TYR A 118 1.39 -10.78 -0.45
C TYR A 118 1.74 -9.57 0.40
N VAL A 119 0.76 -8.69 0.59
CA VAL A 119 0.80 -7.67 1.63
C VAL A 119 -0.34 -7.92 2.61
N ILE A 120 0.00 -7.84 3.89
CA ILE A 120 -0.94 -7.92 5.00
C ILE A 120 -0.80 -6.60 5.74
N ALA A 121 -1.88 -5.83 5.75
CA ALA A 121 -1.93 -4.56 6.43
C ALA A 121 -2.97 -4.60 7.55
N ASP A 122 -2.73 -3.91 8.65
CA ASP A 122 -3.80 -3.61 9.59
C ASP A 122 -4.68 -2.46 9.03
N ASN A 123 -5.83 -2.23 9.64
CA ASN A 123 -6.80 -1.27 9.12
C ASN A 123 -7.10 -0.18 10.17
N PRO A 124 -6.13 0.69 10.53
CA PRO A 124 -6.38 1.77 11.48
C PRO A 124 -7.40 2.77 10.92
N ILE A 125 -8.20 3.34 11.81
CA ILE A 125 -9.10 4.45 11.48
C ILE A 125 -8.27 5.74 11.45
N GLY A 126 -8.53 6.62 10.46
CA GLY A 126 -7.87 7.92 10.38
C GLY A 126 -6.47 7.85 9.75
N GLU A 127 -6.18 6.79 9.00
CA GLU A 127 -4.92 6.60 8.29
C GLU A 127 -4.63 7.71 7.29
N SER A 128 -3.39 8.17 7.26
CA SER A 128 -2.85 9.06 6.22
C SER A 128 -1.53 8.54 5.68
N CYS A 129 -1.20 8.89 4.43
CA CYS A 129 0.07 8.52 3.81
C CYS A 129 0.85 9.78 3.44
N TYR A 130 2.12 9.79 3.77
CA TYR A 130 3.07 10.80 3.31
C TYR A 130 3.92 10.25 2.15
N TYR A 131 4.20 11.09 1.16
CA TYR A 131 5.01 10.77 -0.02
C TYR A 131 6.28 11.63 -0.03
N PRO A 132 7.40 11.17 0.53
CA PRO A 132 8.61 11.98 0.72
C PRO A 132 9.16 12.59 -0.58
N ASP A 133 9.12 11.83 -1.70
CA ASP A 133 9.67 12.31 -2.98
C ASP A 133 8.91 13.51 -3.56
N SER A 134 7.67 13.72 -3.18
CA SER A 134 6.83 14.79 -3.74
C SER A 134 6.29 15.78 -2.71
N GLY A 135 6.50 15.51 -1.42
CA GLY A 135 5.97 16.32 -0.33
C GLY A 135 4.44 16.36 -0.27
N LYS A 136 3.79 15.26 -0.69
CA LYS A 136 2.33 15.16 -0.69
C LYS A 136 1.84 14.34 0.48
N TRP A 137 0.60 14.61 0.88
CA TRP A 137 -0.16 13.83 1.83
C TRP A 137 -1.43 13.30 1.19
N LYS A 138 -1.77 12.05 1.46
CA LYS A 138 -3.08 11.46 1.19
C LYS A 138 -3.77 11.27 2.54
N MET A 139 -4.86 11.94 2.77
CA MET A 139 -5.57 11.96 4.06
C MET A 139 -7.08 11.93 3.87
N ASN A 140 -7.79 11.63 4.93
CA ASN A 140 -9.24 11.77 4.95
C ASN A 140 -9.61 13.25 5.08
N LYS A 141 -10.62 13.69 4.34
CA LYS A 141 -11.15 15.06 4.39
C LYS A 141 -12.29 15.16 5.42
N SER A 142 -13.40 14.54 5.13
CA SER A 142 -14.61 14.61 5.97
C SER A 142 -15.07 13.24 6.47
N SER A 143 -14.60 12.17 5.85
CA SER A 143 -14.91 10.79 6.24
C SER A 143 -13.78 9.84 5.82
N ALA A 144 -13.83 8.61 6.31
CA ALA A 144 -12.87 7.58 5.94
C ALA A 144 -12.90 7.23 4.44
N ALA A 145 -14.03 7.47 3.77
CA ALA A 145 -14.20 7.23 2.33
C ALA A 145 -13.83 8.44 1.46
N ASP A 146 -13.80 9.65 2.05
CA ASP A 146 -13.50 10.90 1.33
C ASP A 146 -12.02 11.25 1.49
N ARG A 147 -11.19 10.70 0.63
CA ARG A 147 -9.75 10.91 0.64
C ARG A 147 -9.32 12.00 -0.33
N VAL A 148 -8.42 12.85 0.12
CA VAL A 148 -7.82 13.93 -0.67
C VAL A 148 -6.30 13.81 -0.69
N VAL A 149 -5.70 14.20 -1.81
CA VAL A 149 -4.24 14.35 -1.91
C VAL A 149 -3.92 15.84 -1.92
N VAL A 150 -3.14 16.28 -0.94
CA VAL A 150 -2.75 17.67 -0.77
C VAL A 150 -1.23 17.81 -0.85
N LYS A 151 -0.79 19.00 -1.22
CA LYS A 151 0.60 19.44 -1.11
C LYS A 151 0.58 20.80 -0.44
N GLY A 152 1.21 20.92 0.71
CA GLY A 152 1.23 22.14 1.51
C GLY A 152 2.57 22.31 2.19
N LYS A 153 2.70 23.39 2.92
CA LYS A 153 3.80 23.68 3.85
C LYS A 153 3.29 23.47 5.27
N GLU A 154 4.19 23.10 6.15
CA GLU A 154 3.93 23.19 7.58
C GLU A 154 3.66 24.67 7.93
N THR A 155 2.68 24.89 8.78
CA THR A 155 2.29 26.22 9.25
C THR A 155 1.98 26.14 10.74
N ASP A 156 1.93 27.27 11.40
CA ASP A 156 1.49 27.36 12.78
C ASP A 156 -0.01 27.03 12.89
N TYR A 157 -0.42 26.48 14.02
CA TYR A 157 -1.82 26.07 14.26
C TYR A 157 -2.81 27.22 14.12
N LEU A 158 -2.39 28.44 14.50
CA LEU A 158 -3.22 29.63 14.47
C LEU A 158 -3.07 30.49 13.21
N ASP A 159 -2.20 30.08 12.27
CA ASP A 159 -1.94 30.83 11.04
C ASP A 159 -3.20 30.87 10.15
N GLY A 160 -3.78 32.06 10.00
CA GLY A 160 -5.01 32.30 9.27
C GLY A 160 -6.31 32.15 10.08
N GLU A 161 -6.22 31.87 11.38
CA GLU A 161 -7.39 31.71 12.25
C GLU A 161 -7.67 32.98 13.11
N GLU A 162 -6.71 33.88 13.26
CA GLU A 162 -6.82 35.16 14.01
C GLU A 162 -6.98 36.37 13.08
#